data_7e5af6761c866ed5c262dff12a4118ef
#
_entry.id   7e5af6761c866ed5c262dff12a4118ef
#
_cell.length_a   1.000
_cell.length_b   1.000
_cell.length_c   1.000
_cell.angle_alpha   90.00
_cell.angle_beta   90.00
_cell.angle_gamma   90.00
#
_symmetry.space_group_name_H-M   'P 1'
#
loop_
_entity.id
_entity.type
_entity.pdbx_description
1 polymer ?
#
loop_
_entity_poly.entity_id
_entity_poly.type
_entity_poly.pdbx_seq_one_letter_code
_entity_poly.pdbx_strand_id
1 'polypeptide(L)'
;FVSRGLGDVYKRQIFNNEEFILIDTAGIRKGYKNNHKIEYFSFVRAMHAIDKSDIVIFICDIDDGVVDQDMKILNMIIDNGKPVLFALNKVDLVSKKELKTKYLTKKMQSEFLRNIEQVEISALNKKGFNRVFKLAKNIIKKSQRNFTTSMLNKLLEKFITTNPPPSISGRQIKFKHVHFGGIHPTTFIIHSNQDKKIPKNYRKYLENSFRTELDLKSIQLKIIFRKSDNPYEGKKNKLSERQVKKRKRLIKHIKKSKK
;
A
#
# COMPACT_ATOMS: atom_id res chain seq x y z
N PHE A 1 21.83 -16.29 -30.48
CA PHE A 1 20.70 -17.16 -30.20
C PHE A 1 19.40 -16.36 -30.39
N VAL A 2 18.75 -16.58 -31.52
CA VAL A 2 17.44 -16.03 -31.81
C VAL A 2 16.43 -17.02 -31.20
N SER A 3 15.90 -16.71 -30.01
CA SER A 3 14.76 -17.43 -29.47
C SER A 3 13.49 -17.01 -30.23
N ARG A 4 13.10 -17.80 -31.21
CA ARG A 4 11.75 -17.79 -31.79
C ARG A 4 10.83 -18.53 -30.82
N GLY A 5 10.26 -17.81 -29.87
CA GLY A 5 9.24 -18.31 -28.94
C GLY A 5 8.56 -17.13 -28.29
N LEU A 6 7.26 -17.22 -28.09
CA LEU A 6 6.36 -16.27 -27.40
C LEU A 6 6.72 -16.16 -25.89
N GLY A 7 8.01 -15.96 -25.55
CA GLY A 7 8.53 -15.86 -24.20
C GLY A 7 8.88 -14.44 -23.83
N ASP A 8 8.68 -14.08 -22.57
CA ASP A 8 9.16 -12.85 -21.97
C ASP A 8 10.65 -12.70 -22.23
N VAL A 9 11.10 -11.52 -22.69
CA VAL A 9 12.52 -11.26 -22.94
C VAL A 9 13.19 -10.97 -21.61
N TYR A 10 13.92 -11.97 -21.10
CA TYR A 10 14.74 -11.82 -19.90
C TYR A 10 16.15 -11.37 -20.29
N LYS A 11 16.59 -10.22 -19.80
CA LYS A 11 17.96 -9.73 -19.97
C LYS A 11 18.68 -9.70 -18.64
N ARG A 12 19.73 -10.48 -18.49
CA ARG A 12 20.60 -10.43 -17.31
C ARG A 12 21.55 -9.23 -17.43
N GLN A 13 21.64 -8.46 -16.35
CA GLN A 13 22.54 -7.33 -16.21
C GLN A 13 23.29 -7.45 -14.88
N ILE A 14 24.59 -7.19 -14.90
CA ILE A 14 25.41 -7.14 -13.70
C ILE A 14 25.65 -5.67 -13.35
N PHE A 15 25.27 -5.28 -12.16
CA PHE A 15 25.51 -3.94 -11.64
C PHE A 15 26.08 -4.03 -10.23
N ASN A 16 27.29 -3.48 -10.02
CA ASN A 16 28.02 -3.54 -8.74
C ASN A 16 28.12 -4.96 -8.15
N ASN A 17 28.53 -5.93 -8.97
CA ASN A 17 28.65 -7.36 -8.65
C ASN A 17 27.32 -8.05 -8.24
N GLU A 18 26.19 -7.45 -8.55
CA GLU A 18 24.89 -8.03 -8.35
C GLU A 18 24.16 -8.28 -9.66
N GLU A 19 23.49 -9.40 -9.74
CA GLU A 19 22.72 -9.79 -10.92
C GLU A 19 21.30 -9.24 -10.85
N PHE A 20 20.89 -8.54 -11.92
CA PHE A 20 19.53 -8.08 -12.15
C PHE A 20 18.96 -8.76 -13.38
N ILE A 21 17.77 -9.28 -13.27
CA ILE A 21 17.02 -9.82 -14.41
C ILE A 21 16.00 -8.77 -14.83
N LEU A 22 16.20 -8.16 -15.98
CA LEU A 22 15.28 -7.20 -16.55
C LEU A 22 14.24 -7.95 -17.39
N ILE A 23 12.96 -7.76 -17.05
CA ILE A 23 11.84 -8.29 -17.81
C ILE A 23 11.27 -7.12 -18.61
N ASP A 24 11.48 -7.17 -19.95
CA ASP A 24 10.97 -6.13 -20.82
C ASP A 24 9.51 -6.39 -21.14
N THR A 25 8.67 -5.41 -20.80
CA THR A 25 7.25 -5.45 -21.13
C THR A 25 7.02 -4.60 -22.37
N ALA A 26 6.37 -5.17 -23.38
CA ALA A 26 5.89 -4.38 -24.52
C ALA A 26 5.03 -3.23 -24.00
N GLY A 27 5.33 -2.00 -24.45
CA GLY A 27 4.65 -0.79 -23.96
C GLY A 27 3.12 -0.92 -24.00
N ILE A 28 2.46 -0.73 -22.86
CA ILE A 28 1.01 -0.85 -22.70
C ILE A 28 0.31 0.45 -23.16
N ARG A 29 0.86 1.18 -24.10
CA ARG A 29 0.24 2.41 -24.60
C ARG A 29 -0.80 2.08 -25.68
N LYS A 30 -2.00 2.66 -25.55
CA LYS A 30 -2.97 2.71 -26.66
C LYS A 30 -2.34 3.38 -27.86
N GLY A 31 -2.09 2.61 -28.92
CA GLY A 31 -1.45 3.14 -30.11
C GLY A 31 -2.07 2.72 -31.43
N TYR A 32 -3.02 1.79 -31.46
CA TYR A 32 -3.66 1.40 -32.72
C TYR A 32 -5.14 1.12 -32.51
N LYS A 33 -5.98 1.91 -33.15
CA LYS A 33 -7.46 1.89 -33.07
C LYS A 33 -8.14 0.60 -33.56
N ASN A 34 -7.40 -0.42 -34.02
CA ASN A 34 -8.01 -1.53 -34.77
C ASN A 34 -7.69 -2.96 -34.29
N ASN A 35 -7.03 -3.19 -33.12
CA ASN A 35 -6.73 -4.56 -32.71
C ASN A 35 -6.87 -4.80 -31.20
N HIS A 36 -8.09 -4.87 -30.71
CA HIS A 36 -8.43 -5.23 -29.32
C HIS A 36 -7.75 -6.53 -28.81
N LYS A 37 -7.51 -7.50 -29.71
CA LYS A 37 -6.83 -8.76 -29.35
C LYS A 37 -5.35 -8.58 -29.02
N ILE A 38 -4.61 -7.76 -29.79
CA ILE A 38 -3.17 -7.53 -29.58
C ILE A 38 -2.94 -6.73 -28.27
N GLU A 39 -3.80 -5.74 -27.99
CA GLU A 39 -3.75 -4.97 -26.74
C GLU A 39 -4.01 -5.87 -25.51
N TYR A 40 -4.96 -6.78 -25.62
CA TYR A 40 -5.27 -7.74 -24.55
C TYR A 40 -4.07 -8.67 -24.26
N PHE A 41 -3.43 -9.23 -25.27
CA PHE A 41 -2.26 -10.09 -25.11
C PHE A 41 -1.05 -9.34 -24.53
N SER A 42 -0.82 -8.10 -24.94
CA SER A 42 0.26 -7.26 -24.40
C SER A 42 0.00 -6.93 -22.93
N PHE A 43 -1.26 -6.67 -22.59
CA PHE A 43 -1.69 -6.46 -21.20
C PHE A 43 -1.48 -7.71 -20.33
N VAL A 44 -1.92 -8.87 -20.77
CA VAL A 44 -1.74 -10.14 -20.04
C VAL A 44 -0.27 -10.45 -19.81
N ARG A 45 0.61 -10.25 -20.82
CA ARG A 45 2.05 -10.42 -20.68
C ARG A 45 2.64 -9.47 -19.65
N ALA A 46 2.23 -8.20 -19.67
CA ALA A 46 2.70 -7.24 -18.69
C ALA A 46 2.29 -7.63 -17.27
N MET A 47 1.06 -8.14 -17.08
CA MET A 47 0.60 -8.64 -15.78
C MET A 47 1.44 -9.83 -15.30
N HIS A 48 1.75 -10.79 -16.18
CA HIS A 48 2.65 -11.90 -15.85
C HIS A 48 4.07 -11.42 -15.48
N ALA A 49 4.60 -10.42 -16.20
CA ALA A 49 5.89 -9.84 -15.88
C ALA A 49 5.89 -9.14 -14.52
N ILE A 50 4.82 -8.40 -14.21
CA ILE A 50 4.61 -7.77 -12.91
C ILE A 50 4.57 -8.83 -11.80
N ASP A 51 3.83 -9.91 -11.98
CA ASP A 51 3.72 -10.98 -10.98
C ASP A 51 5.07 -11.66 -10.67
N LYS A 52 5.90 -11.83 -11.68
CA LYS A 52 7.23 -12.45 -11.54
C LYS A 52 8.30 -11.49 -11.03
N SER A 53 8.08 -10.19 -11.08
CA SER A 53 9.07 -9.20 -10.68
C SER A 53 9.12 -8.96 -9.17
N ASP A 54 10.30 -8.63 -8.64
CA ASP A 54 10.48 -8.16 -7.26
C ASP A 54 10.16 -6.68 -7.11
N ILE A 55 10.30 -5.91 -8.20
CA ILE A 55 10.01 -4.48 -8.28
C ILE A 55 9.61 -4.10 -9.69
N VAL A 56 8.73 -3.15 -9.83
CA VAL A 56 8.35 -2.57 -11.12
C VAL A 56 8.98 -1.18 -11.27
N ILE A 57 9.74 -0.97 -12.33
CA ILE A 57 10.25 0.35 -12.72
C ILE A 57 9.24 0.93 -13.72
N PHE A 58 8.44 1.88 -13.26
CA PHE A 58 7.47 2.57 -14.10
C PHE A 58 8.13 3.78 -14.76
N ILE A 59 8.26 3.74 -16.10
CA ILE A 59 8.93 4.80 -16.86
C ILE A 59 7.89 5.70 -17.52
N CYS A 60 7.99 6.99 -17.27
CA CYS A 60 7.14 8.01 -17.84
C CYS A 60 7.98 9.08 -18.54
N ASP A 61 7.48 9.61 -19.66
CA ASP A 61 8.07 10.76 -20.33
C ASP A 61 7.77 12.02 -19.50
N ILE A 62 8.79 12.88 -19.34
CA ILE A 62 8.64 14.09 -18.55
C ILE A 62 7.71 15.12 -19.22
N ASP A 63 7.67 15.14 -20.55
CA ASP A 63 6.82 16.07 -21.31
C ASP A 63 5.34 15.65 -21.27
N ASP A 64 5.05 14.37 -21.53
CA ASP A 64 3.69 13.84 -21.48
C ASP A 64 3.15 13.83 -20.04
N GLY A 65 4.05 13.59 -19.09
CA GLY A 65 3.70 13.39 -17.68
C GLY A 65 2.88 12.12 -17.47
N VAL A 66 2.18 12.05 -16.33
CA VAL A 66 1.31 10.93 -15.98
C VAL A 66 -0.07 11.16 -16.57
N VAL A 67 -0.52 10.27 -17.44
CA VAL A 67 -1.88 10.29 -18.01
C VAL A 67 -2.79 9.28 -17.29
N ASP A 68 -4.10 9.36 -17.50
CA ASP A 68 -5.08 8.48 -16.82
C ASP A 68 -4.82 7.00 -17.03
N GLN A 69 -4.30 6.62 -18.19
CA GLN A 69 -3.92 5.24 -18.48
C GLN A 69 -2.73 4.78 -17.62
N ASP A 70 -1.74 5.63 -17.42
CA ASP A 70 -0.61 5.38 -16.54
C ASP A 70 -1.06 5.16 -15.10
N MET A 71 -2.04 5.95 -14.64
CA MET A 71 -2.63 5.78 -13.30
C MET A 71 -3.36 4.45 -13.15
N LYS A 72 -4.04 3.97 -14.20
CA LYS A 72 -4.68 2.64 -14.19
C LYS A 72 -3.63 1.54 -14.03
N ILE A 73 -2.55 1.60 -14.80
CA ILE A 73 -1.46 0.62 -14.74
C ILE A 73 -0.77 0.67 -13.37
N LEU A 74 -0.48 1.87 -12.85
CA LEU A 74 0.09 2.04 -11.52
C LEU A 74 -0.80 1.45 -10.42
N ASN A 75 -2.11 1.69 -10.48
CA ASN A 75 -3.06 1.09 -9.53
C ASN A 75 -3.03 -0.44 -9.60
N MET A 76 -2.94 -1.02 -10.80
CA MET A 76 -2.85 -2.47 -10.97
C MET A 76 -1.56 -3.05 -10.36
N ILE A 77 -0.42 -2.38 -10.54
CA ILE A 77 0.86 -2.79 -9.92
C ILE A 77 0.72 -2.80 -8.40
N ILE A 78 0.04 -1.80 -7.85
CA ILE A 78 -0.20 -1.66 -6.41
C ILE A 78 -1.14 -2.75 -5.90
N ASP A 79 -2.24 -2.99 -6.60
CA ASP A 79 -3.22 -4.00 -6.23
C ASP A 79 -2.59 -5.40 -6.20
N ASN A 80 -1.59 -5.64 -7.07
CA ASN A 80 -0.74 -6.83 -7.02
C ASN A 80 0.32 -6.81 -5.90
N GLY A 81 0.37 -5.76 -5.10
CA GLY A 81 1.28 -5.65 -3.95
C GLY A 81 2.75 -5.47 -4.31
N LYS A 82 3.07 -5.13 -5.56
CA LYS A 82 4.45 -4.98 -6.03
C LYS A 82 5.02 -3.60 -5.67
N PRO A 83 6.28 -3.53 -5.21
CA PRO A 83 6.98 -2.28 -5.06
C PRO A 83 7.14 -1.55 -6.39
N VAL A 84 7.11 -0.21 -6.37
CA VAL A 84 7.20 0.62 -7.57
C VAL A 84 8.29 1.66 -7.42
N LEU A 85 9.17 1.76 -8.42
CA LEU A 85 10.07 2.89 -8.62
C LEU A 85 9.60 3.69 -9.83
N PHE A 86 9.37 4.99 -9.65
CA PHE A 86 8.91 5.85 -10.73
C PHE A 86 10.11 6.54 -11.40
N ALA A 87 10.35 6.28 -12.68
CA ALA A 87 11.43 6.86 -13.46
C ALA A 87 10.89 7.89 -14.46
N LEU A 88 11.31 9.14 -14.31
CA LEU A 88 11.04 10.21 -15.25
C LEU A 88 12.13 10.24 -16.32
N ASN A 89 11.75 9.89 -17.54
CA ASN A 89 12.68 9.85 -18.67
C ASN A 89 12.63 11.14 -19.49
N LYS A 90 13.64 11.33 -20.33
CA LYS A 90 13.86 12.47 -21.21
C LYS A 90 14.09 13.80 -20.49
N VAL A 91 14.72 13.74 -19.30
CA VAL A 91 15.02 14.96 -18.52
C VAL A 91 16.02 15.88 -19.21
N ASP A 92 16.68 15.42 -20.26
CA ASP A 92 17.55 16.23 -21.14
C ASP A 92 16.78 17.25 -21.98
N LEU A 93 15.49 17.07 -22.22
CA LEU A 93 14.67 17.96 -23.02
C LEU A 93 14.12 19.17 -22.20
N VAL A 94 14.27 19.15 -20.88
CA VAL A 94 13.64 20.13 -20.00
C VAL A 94 14.68 20.81 -19.12
N SER A 95 14.60 22.13 -18.99
CA SER A 95 15.47 22.87 -18.09
C SER A 95 15.21 22.51 -16.62
N LYS A 96 16.24 22.62 -15.77
CA LYS A 96 16.09 22.34 -14.31
C LYS A 96 14.99 23.16 -13.63
N LYS A 97 14.70 24.36 -14.14
CA LYS A 97 13.67 25.24 -13.60
C LYS A 97 12.26 24.76 -13.99
N GLU A 98 12.08 24.36 -15.24
CA GLU A 98 10.82 23.80 -15.75
C GLU A 98 10.53 22.41 -15.15
N LEU A 99 11.57 21.59 -14.95
CA LEU A 99 11.49 20.33 -14.24
C LEU A 99 10.83 20.50 -12.87
N LYS A 100 11.32 21.44 -12.07
CA LYS A 100 10.76 21.69 -10.74
C LYS A 100 9.30 22.14 -10.83
N THR A 101 8.95 22.99 -11.77
CA THR A 101 7.59 23.55 -11.88
C THR A 101 6.60 22.53 -12.41
N LYS A 102 6.89 21.88 -13.53
CA LYS A 102 6.01 20.84 -14.12
C LYS A 102 5.85 19.63 -13.18
N TYR A 103 6.95 19.25 -12.55
CA TYR A 103 6.99 18.10 -11.64
C TYR A 103 6.22 18.35 -10.34
N LEU A 104 6.42 19.50 -9.70
CA LEU A 104 5.71 19.84 -8.47
C LEU A 104 4.20 19.97 -8.70
N THR A 105 3.78 20.57 -9.80
CA THR A 105 2.36 20.76 -10.12
C THR A 105 1.65 19.42 -10.33
N LYS A 106 2.26 18.49 -11.08
CA LYS A 106 1.69 17.15 -11.32
C LYS A 106 1.82 16.23 -10.10
N LYS A 107 2.91 16.33 -9.33
CA LYS A 107 3.11 15.57 -8.09
C LYS A 107 2.10 15.93 -7.00
N MET A 108 1.69 17.19 -6.92
CA MET A 108 0.70 17.65 -5.95
C MET A 108 -0.71 17.11 -6.26
N GLN A 109 -1.02 16.79 -7.51
CA GLN A 109 -2.34 16.29 -7.92
C GLN A 109 -2.62 14.86 -7.51
N SER A 110 -1.58 14.02 -7.32
CA SER A 110 -1.75 12.62 -6.92
C SER A 110 -1.06 12.33 -5.58
N GLU A 111 -1.86 12.13 -4.53
CA GLU A 111 -1.38 11.68 -3.22
C GLU A 111 -0.58 10.38 -3.31
N PHE A 112 -0.91 9.57 -4.29
CA PHE A 112 -0.26 8.30 -4.58
C PHE A 112 1.22 8.48 -4.97
N LEU A 113 1.53 9.39 -5.91
CA LEU A 113 2.89 9.64 -6.36
C LEU A 113 3.81 10.22 -5.27
N ARG A 114 3.23 10.82 -4.21
CA ARG A 114 4.02 11.30 -3.05
C ARG A 114 4.66 10.16 -2.27
N ASN A 115 4.04 8.98 -2.29
CA ASN A 115 4.49 7.81 -1.54
C ASN A 115 5.40 6.89 -2.37
N ILE A 116 5.77 7.26 -3.60
CA ILE A 116 6.67 6.50 -4.46
C ILE A 116 8.00 7.22 -4.58
N GLU A 117 9.09 6.45 -4.51
CA GLU A 117 10.44 6.94 -4.84
C GLU A 117 10.52 7.26 -6.33
N GLN A 118 11.18 8.36 -6.63
CA GLN A 118 11.24 8.88 -7.99
C GLN A 118 12.68 9.13 -8.38
N VAL A 119 12.99 8.87 -9.64
CA VAL A 119 14.31 9.05 -10.22
C VAL A 119 14.21 9.70 -11.59
N GLU A 120 15.07 10.66 -11.84
CA GLU A 120 15.22 11.33 -13.12
C GLU A 120 16.25 10.59 -13.96
N ILE A 121 15.91 10.28 -15.21
CA ILE A 121 16.79 9.59 -16.16
C ILE A 121 16.76 10.26 -17.53
N SER A 122 17.83 10.10 -18.25
CA SER A 122 17.89 10.33 -19.71
C SER A 122 18.42 9.06 -20.35
N ALA A 123 17.53 8.31 -21.02
CA ALA A 123 17.90 7.10 -21.73
C ALA A 123 18.86 7.42 -22.89
N LEU A 124 18.64 8.54 -23.61
CA LEU A 124 19.48 8.99 -24.70
C LEU A 124 20.92 9.26 -24.24
N ASN A 125 21.08 10.01 -23.14
CA ASN A 125 22.37 10.39 -22.60
C ASN A 125 22.94 9.39 -21.59
N LYS A 126 22.29 8.25 -21.39
CA LYS A 126 22.67 7.18 -20.44
C LYS A 126 22.88 7.71 -19.00
N LYS A 127 22.12 8.73 -18.58
CA LYS A 127 22.22 9.36 -17.26
C LYS A 127 21.14 8.81 -16.31
N GLY A 128 21.48 8.71 -15.01
CA GLY A 128 20.55 8.36 -13.94
C GLY A 128 20.42 6.85 -13.67
N PHE A 129 20.91 5.96 -14.52
CA PHE A 129 20.74 4.51 -14.36
C PHE A 129 21.35 3.94 -13.09
N ASN A 130 22.55 4.39 -12.69
CA ASN A 130 23.17 3.98 -11.43
C ASN A 130 22.26 4.26 -10.22
N ARG A 131 21.53 5.38 -10.25
CA ARG A 131 20.57 5.74 -9.22
C ARG A 131 19.33 4.84 -9.25
N VAL A 132 18.85 4.46 -10.45
CA VAL A 132 17.74 3.51 -10.63
C VAL A 132 18.05 2.19 -9.92
N PHE A 133 19.18 1.56 -10.23
CA PHE A 133 19.58 0.28 -9.65
C PHE A 133 19.78 0.38 -8.12
N LYS A 134 20.42 1.45 -7.65
CA LYS A 134 20.62 1.68 -6.22
C LYS A 134 19.29 1.84 -5.46
N LEU A 135 18.34 2.60 -6.03
CA LEU A 135 17.02 2.77 -5.43
C LEU A 135 16.21 1.48 -5.51
N ALA A 136 16.21 0.78 -6.65
CA ALA A 136 15.52 -0.50 -6.82
C ALA A 136 15.98 -1.51 -5.74
N LYS A 137 17.30 -1.69 -5.58
CA LYS A 137 17.86 -2.55 -4.53
C LYS A 137 17.39 -2.17 -3.13
N ASN A 138 17.42 -0.88 -2.81
CA ASN A 138 16.99 -0.40 -1.50
C ASN A 138 15.49 -0.67 -1.25
N ILE A 139 14.65 -0.44 -2.27
CA ILE A 139 13.21 -0.71 -2.19
C ILE A 139 12.94 -2.21 -2.02
N ILE A 140 13.61 -3.08 -2.78
CA ILE A 140 13.50 -4.54 -2.65
C ILE A 140 13.89 -4.96 -1.22
N LYS A 141 15.04 -4.50 -0.73
CA LYS A 141 15.49 -4.80 0.64
C LYS A 141 14.47 -4.37 1.69
N LYS A 142 13.86 -3.19 1.54
CA LYS A 142 12.82 -2.69 2.44
C LYS A 142 11.53 -3.51 2.34
N SER A 143 11.12 -3.96 1.14
CA SER A 143 9.90 -4.73 0.93
C SER A 143 9.95 -6.12 1.54
N GLN A 144 11.14 -6.68 1.70
CA GLN A 144 11.37 -8.01 2.30
C GLN A 144 11.55 -7.97 3.83
N ARG A 145 11.40 -6.79 4.46
CA ARG A 145 11.56 -6.65 5.92
C ARG A 145 10.40 -7.30 6.67
N ASN A 146 10.76 -8.04 7.72
CA ASN A 146 9.82 -8.50 8.72
C ASN A 146 9.73 -7.51 9.88
N PHE A 147 8.55 -7.37 10.46
CA PHE A 147 8.29 -6.45 11.56
C PHE A 147 7.86 -7.23 12.80
N THR A 148 8.51 -6.98 13.93
CA THR A 148 8.16 -7.62 15.19
C THR A 148 6.86 -7.06 15.74
N THR A 149 6.06 -7.93 16.35
CA THR A 149 4.78 -7.55 16.99
C THR A 149 4.98 -6.46 18.05
N SER A 150 6.06 -6.56 18.83
CA SER A 150 6.38 -5.56 19.86
C SER A 150 6.61 -4.16 19.26
N MET A 151 7.41 -4.07 18.18
CA MET A 151 7.66 -2.81 17.48
C MET A 151 6.37 -2.20 16.93
N LEU A 152 5.55 -3.02 16.25
CA LEU A 152 4.29 -2.55 15.67
C LEU A 152 3.32 -2.05 16.75
N ASN A 153 3.23 -2.74 17.90
CA ASN A 153 2.34 -2.33 18.98
C ASN A 153 2.80 -1.01 19.62
N LYS A 154 4.09 -0.79 19.82
CA LYS A 154 4.63 0.50 20.30
C LYS A 154 4.27 1.65 19.35
N LEU A 155 4.36 1.42 18.04
CA LEU A 155 3.96 2.41 17.04
C LEU A 155 2.45 2.66 17.06
N LEU A 156 1.64 1.61 17.13
CA LEU A 156 0.18 1.75 17.21
C LEU A 156 -0.23 2.55 18.44
N GLU A 157 0.36 2.28 19.61
CA GLU A 157 0.12 3.02 20.84
C GLU A 157 0.50 4.51 20.70
N LYS A 158 1.68 4.81 20.12
CA LYS A 158 2.10 6.18 19.77
C LYS A 158 1.04 6.88 18.91
N PHE A 159 0.55 6.22 17.86
CA PHE A 159 -0.42 6.82 16.94
C PHE A 159 -1.77 7.06 17.60
N ILE A 160 -2.26 6.14 18.43
CA ILE A 160 -3.50 6.29 19.19
C ILE A 160 -3.39 7.42 20.20
N THR A 161 -2.25 7.59 20.85
CA THR A 161 -1.99 8.67 21.80
C THR A 161 -1.94 10.03 21.11
N THR A 162 -1.30 10.10 19.95
CA THR A 162 -1.20 11.34 19.16
C THR A 162 -2.55 11.77 18.57
N ASN A 163 -3.33 10.82 18.05
CA ASN A 163 -4.64 11.07 17.46
C ASN A 163 -5.61 9.96 17.89
N PRO A 164 -6.35 10.18 18.97
CA PRO A 164 -7.27 9.18 19.49
C PRO A 164 -8.37 8.78 18.49
N PRO A 165 -8.74 7.49 18.45
CA PRO A 165 -9.77 7.01 17.55
C PRO A 165 -11.13 7.64 17.90
N PRO A 166 -11.96 7.94 16.89
CA PRO A 166 -13.27 8.55 17.11
C PRO A 166 -14.24 7.58 17.79
N SER A 167 -15.18 8.14 18.51
CA SER A 167 -16.33 7.39 19.04
C SER A 167 -17.41 7.24 17.98
N ILE A 168 -17.97 6.03 17.85
CA ILE A 168 -19.05 5.75 16.89
C ILE A 168 -20.26 5.20 17.66
N SER A 169 -21.41 5.84 17.49
CA SER A 169 -22.65 5.46 18.18
C SER A 169 -22.43 5.33 19.70
N GLY A 170 -21.74 6.32 20.31
CA GLY A 170 -21.45 6.34 21.73
C GLY A 170 -20.41 5.32 22.22
N ARG A 171 -19.81 4.56 21.33
CA ARG A 171 -18.77 3.56 21.65
C ARG A 171 -17.43 3.96 21.08
N GLN A 172 -16.41 4.05 21.93
CA GLN A 172 -15.04 4.30 21.49
C GLN A 172 -14.46 3.09 20.77
N ILE A 173 -13.79 3.33 19.64
CA ILE A 173 -13.00 2.31 18.97
C ILE A 173 -11.76 2.05 19.83
N LYS A 174 -11.52 0.77 20.16
CA LYS A 174 -10.33 0.33 20.91
C LYS A 174 -9.53 -0.62 20.05
N PHE A 175 -8.30 -0.26 19.74
CA PHE A 175 -7.33 -1.15 19.10
C PHE A 175 -6.61 -1.93 20.20
N LYS A 176 -6.53 -3.25 20.05
CA LYS A 176 -5.93 -4.13 21.06
C LYS A 176 -4.47 -4.42 20.77
N HIS A 177 -4.19 -4.87 19.59
CA HIS A 177 -2.85 -5.19 19.13
C HIS A 177 -2.77 -5.21 17.61
N VAL A 178 -1.55 -5.14 17.09
CA VAL A 178 -1.22 -5.26 15.68
C VAL A 178 -0.13 -6.31 15.50
N HIS A 179 -0.21 -7.09 14.44
CA HIS A 179 0.85 -8.02 14.05
C HIS A 179 1.08 -7.98 12.54
N PHE A 180 2.25 -8.48 12.15
CA PHE A 180 2.64 -8.60 10.76
C PHE A 180 1.91 -9.76 10.10
N GLY A 181 1.28 -9.53 8.95
CA GLY A 181 0.43 -10.49 8.24
C GLY A 181 1.02 -11.03 6.93
N GLY A 182 2.08 -10.41 6.40
CA GLY A 182 2.70 -10.86 5.14
C GLY A 182 3.49 -9.77 4.42
N ILE A 183 4.27 -10.18 3.41
CA ILE A 183 5.25 -9.35 2.71
C ILE A 183 4.68 -8.75 1.40
N HIS A 184 3.90 -9.49 0.65
CA HIS A 184 3.41 -9.09 -0.67
C HIS A 184 1.87 -9.10 -0.75
N PRO A 185 1.23 -7.96 -0.57
CA PRO A 185 1.70 -6.66 -0.08
C PRO A 185 2.10 -6.72 1.41
N THR A 186 2.99 -5.80 1.85
CA THR A 186 3.28 -5.64 3.29
C THR A 186 1.96 -5.43 4.03
N THR A 187 1.59 -6.37 4.89
CA THR A 187 0.27 -6.39 5.52
C THR A 187 0.39 -6.30 7.02
N PHE A 188 -0.36 -5.37 7.63
CA PHE A 188 -0.52 -5.30 9.08
C PHE A 188 -1.96 -5.64 9.44
N ILE A 189 -2.14 -6.51 10.44
CA ILE A 189 -3.45 -6.90 10.93
C ILE A 189 -3.67 -6.26 12.29
N ILE A 190 -4.62 -5.34 12.38
CA ILE A 190 -4.97 -4.61 13.60
C ILE A 190 -6.25 -5.20 14.18
N HIS A 191 -6.15 -5.71 15.40
CA HIS A 191 -7.30 -6.21 16.14
C HIS A 191 -7.99 -5.09 16.93
N SER A 192 -9.30 -4.96 16.73
CA SER A 192 -10.12 -3.93 17.36
C SER A 192 -11.46 -4.50 17.87
N ASN A 193 -12.14 -3.73 18.70
CA ASN A 193 -13.49 -4.07 19.13
C ASN A 193 -14.56 -3.82 18.04
N GLN A 194 -14.22 -3.03 17.00
CA GLN A 194 -15.10 -2.67 15.90
C GLN A 194 -14.28 -2.58 14.59
N ASP A 195 -14.36 -3.59 13.75
CA ASP A 195 -13.61 -3.66 12.49
C ASP A 195 -14.24 -2.88 11.33
N LYS A 196 -15.57 -3.05 11.15
CA LYS A 196 -16.31 -2.50 10.00
C LYS A 196 -16.60 -1.00 10.14
N LYS A 197 -16.67 -0.49 11.34
CA LYS A 197 -17.10 0.89 11.64
C LYS A 197 -15.95 1.92 11.69
N ILE A 198 -14.70 1.50 11.50
CA ILE A 198 -13.55 2.43 11.53
C ILE A 198 -13.65 3.40 10.34
N PRO A 199 -13.69 4.72 10.56
CA PRO A 199 -13.81 5.70 9.49
C PRO A 199 -12.65 5.63 8.49
N LYS A 200 -12.94 5.87 7.22
CA LYS A 200 -11.93 5.86 6.14
C LYS A 200 -10.75 6.80 6.44
N ASN A 201 -11.04 7.99 6.96
CA ASN A 201 -10.00 8.98 7.30
C ASN A 201 -9.06 8.46 8.40
N TYR A 202 -9.59 7.76 9.41
CA TYR A 202 -8.75 7.20 10.47
C TYR A 202 -7.92 6.01 10.00
N ARG A 203 -8.48 5.17 9.11
CA ARG A 203 -7.72 4.09 8.44
C ARG A 203 -6.54 4.67 7.66
N LYS A 204 -6.77 5.74 6.89
CA LYS A 204 -5.75 6.42 6.11
C LYS A 204 -4.69 7.10 6.99
N TYR A 205 -5.11 7.68 8.11
CA TYR A 205 -4.19 8.21 9.11
C TYR A 205 -3.23 7.14 9.62
N LEU A 206 -3.74 5.97 10.05
CA LEU A 206 -2.91 4.86 10.53
C LEU A 206 -1.97 4.34 9.43
N GLU A 207 -2.48 4.20 8.21
CA GLU A 207 -1.66 3.77 7.06
C GLU A 207 -0.50 4.74 6.81
N ASN A 208 -0.78 6.02 6.73
CA ASN A 208 0.24 7.05 6.51
C ASN A 208 1.25 7.11 7.68
N SER A 209 0.79 6.95 8.92
CA SER A 209 1.65 6.94 10.11
C SER A 209 2.61 5.75 10.11
N PHE A 210 2.11 4.54 9.85
CA PHE A 210 2.97 3.36 9.71
C PHE A 210 3.93 3.50 8.52
N ARG A 211 3.46 4.01 7.38
CA ARG A 211 4.28 4.22 6.19
C ARG A 211 5.46 5.16 6.46
N THR A 212 5.21 6.24 7.16
CA THR A 212 6.23 7.24 7.51
C THR A 212 7.23 6.70 8.53
N GLU A 213 6.75 6.16 9.63
CA GLU A 213 7.62 5.68 10.72
C GLU A 213 8.48 4.46 10.32
N LEU A 214 7.98 3.62 9.43
CA LEU A 214 8.70 2.43 8.97
C LEU A 214 9.46 2.65 7.66
N ASP A 215 9.41 3.86 7.09
CA ASP A 215 10.01 4.23 5.81
C ASP A 215 9.61 3.27 4.67
N LEU A 216 8.28 3.07 4.51
CA LEU A 216 7.70 2.19 3.50
C LEU A 216 7.33 2.94 2.21
N LYS A 217 8.20 3.86 1.76
CA LYS A 217 8.06 4.49 0.46
C LYS A 217 8.20 3.46 -0.66
N SER A 218 7.44 3.61 -1.72
CA SER A 218 7.42 2.67 -2.87
C SER A 218 6.92 1.26 -2.57
N ILE A 219 6.52 0.97 -1.34
CA ILE A 219 6.07 -0.34 -0.90
C ILE A 219 4.58 -0.27 -0.62
N GLN A 220 3.83 -1.24 -1.15
CA GLN A 220 2.41 -1.32 -0.87
C GLN A 220 2.18 -1.78 0.56
N LEU A 221 1.51 -0.93 1.34
CA LEU A 221 1.08 -1.24 2.70
C LEU A 221 -0.43 -1.47 2.70
N LYS A 222 -0.84 -2.62 3.25
CA LYS A 222 -2.24 -2.99 3.46
C LYS A 222 -2.52 -3.13 4.95
N ILE A 223 -3.51 -2.41 5.46
CA ILE A 223 -3.96 -2.57 6.84
C ILE A 223 -5.31 -3.28 6.85
N ILE A 224 -5.36 -4.43 7.51
CA ILE A 224 -6.56 -5.23 7.70
C ILE A 224 -7.02 -5.05 9.14
N PHE A 225 -8.27 -4.63 9.32
CA PHE A 225 -8.87 -4.56 10.64
C PHE A 225 -9.70 -5.82 10.89
N ARG A 226 -9.47 -6.48 12.02
CA ARG A 226 -10.22 -7.65 12.45
C ARG A 226 -10.88 -7.38 13.78
N LYS A 227 -12.13 -7.80 13.92
CA LYS A 227 -12.78 -7.86 15.23
C LYS A 227 -12.08 -8.94 16.05
N SER A 228 -11.63 -8.60 17.26
CA SER A 228 -11.14 -9.64 18.16
C SER A 228 -12.32 -10.45 18.66
N ASP A 229 -12.20 -11.77 18.57
CA ASP A 229 -13.17 -12.68 19.13
C ASP A 229 -13.33 -12.41 20.62
N ASN A 230 -14.57 -12.28 21.03
CA ASN A 230 -14.90 -12.19 22.45
C ASN A 230 -15.24 -13.61 22.93
N PRO A 231 -14.38 -14.27 23.70
CA PRO A 231 -14.64 -15.64 24.18
C PRO A 231 -15.91 -15.72 25.06
N TYR A 232 -16.49 -14.56 25.42
CA TYR A 232 -17.73 -14.43 26.18
C TYR A 232 -18.91 -13.94 25.34
N GLU A 233 -18.75 -13.81 24.00
CA GLU A 233 -19.83 -13.40 23.11
C GLU A 233 -20.94 -14.47 23.12
N GLY A 234 -22.14 -14.08 23.52
CA GLY A 234 -23.28 -14.99 23.68
C GLY A 234 -23.42 -15.67 25.04
N LYS A 235 -22.42 -15.59 25.93
CA LYS A 235 -22.60 -16.06 27.32
C LYS A 235 -23.33 -14.98 28.12
N LYS A 236 -24.59 -15.28 28.48
CA LYS A 236 -25.30 -14.45 29.46
C LYS A 236 -24.61 -14.61 30.80
N ASN A 237 -24.12 -13.52 31.39
CA ASN A 237 -23.62 -13.54 32.74
C ASN A 237 -24.74 -14.04 33.67
N LYS A 238 -24.55 -15.20 34.30
CA LYS A 238 -25.44 -15.66 35.35
C LYS A 238 -25.31 -14.67 36.48
N LEU A 239 -26.43 -14.01 36.79
CA LEU A 239 -26.49 -13.08 37.92
C LEU A 239 -26.19 -13.84 39.20
N SER A 240 -25.30 -13.31 40.06
CA SER A 240 -25.07 -13.86 41.37
C SER A 240 -26.37 -13.76 42.20
N GLU A 241 -26.55 -14.64 43.20
CA GLU A 241 -27.73 -14.62 44.06
C GLU A 241 -27.98 -13.23 44.67
N ARG A 242 -26.92 -12.52 45.02
CA ARG A 242 -26.98 -11.15 45.54
C ARG A 242 -27.55 -10.17 44.52
N GLN A 243 -27.17 -10.29 43.25
CA GLN A 243 -27.70 -9.46 42.17
C GLN A 243 -29.16 -9.80 41.83
N VAL A 244 -29.55 -11.08 41.91
CA VAL A 244 -30.94 -11.52 41.74
C VAL A 244 -31.80 -10.96 42.84
N LYS A 245 -31.36 -11.03 44.12
CA LYS A 245 -32.08 -10.45 45.27
C LYS A 245 -32.21 -8.95 45.13
N LYS A 246 -31.17 -8.23 44.72
CA LYS A 246 -31.21 -6.76 44.50
C LYS A 246 -32.19 -6.39 43.37
N ARG A 247 -32.20 -7.13 42.27
CA ARG A 247 -33.14 -6.93 41.16
C ARG A 247 -34.57 -7.17 41.53
N LYS A 248 -34.85 -8.24 42.31
CA LYS A 248 -36.18 -8.53 42.86
C LYS A 248 -36.70 -7.40 43.79
N ARG A 249 -35.83 -6.86 44.65
CA ARG A 249 -36.18 -5.72 45.52
C ARG A 249 -36.52 -4.46 44.72
N LEU A 250 -35.72 -4.16 43.69
CA LEU A 250 -35.92 -3.00 42.81
C LEU A 250 -37.25 -3.09 42.05
N ILE A 251 -37.55 -4.26 41.49
CA ILE A 251 -38.81 -4.50 40.79
C ILE A 251 -40.01 -4.36 41.74
N LYS A 252 -39.87 -4.87 42.98
CA LYS A 252 -40.94 -4.76 44.01
C LYS A 252 -41.16 -3.30 44.42
N HIS A 253 -40.12 -2.51 44.53
CA HIS A 253 -40.17 -1.07 44.80
C HIS A 253 -40.86 -0.29 43.68
N ILE A 254 -40.49 -0.52 42.42
CA ILE A 254 -41.08 0.11 41.24
C ILE A 254 -42.59 -0.24 41.11
N LYS A 255 -42.95 -1.49 41.40
CA LYS A 255 -44.38 -1.89 41.40
C LYS A 255 -45.19 -1.23 42.54
N LYS A 256 -44.54 -0.92 43.68
CA LYS A 256 -45.18 -0.23 44.78
C LYS A 256 -45.36 1.28 44.53
N SER A 257 -44.43 1.90 43.79
CA SER A 257 -44.51 3.34 43.46
C SER A 257 -45.43 3.65 42.27
N LYS A 258 -45.96 2.62 41.61
CA LYS A 258 -46.92 2.77 40.49
C LYS A 258 -48.37 2.42 40.87
N LYS A 259 -48.61 2.13 42.15
CA LYS A 259 -49.96 2.08 42.80
C LYS A 259 -50.13 3.32 43.59
#